data_00f09b3bea5068e4dabad48d6db7f6a9
#
_entry.id   00f09b3bea5068e4dabad48d6db7f6a9
#
_cell.length_a   1.000
_cell.length_b   1.000
_cell.length_c   1.000
_cell.angle_alpha   90.00
_cell.angle_beta   90.00
_cell.angle_gamma   90.00
#
_symmetry.space_group_name_H-M   'P 1'
#
loop_
_entity.id
_entity.type
_entity.pdbx_description
1 polymer ?
#
loop_
_entity_poly.entity_id
_entity_poly.type
_entity_poly.pdbx_seq_one_letter_code
_entity_poly.pdbx_strand_id
1 'polypeptide(L)'
;MRLLAIVSAAGLVGSASPLAGQALPPYTSMNPMVASRTGLATQPFVEPGRTWRVTALLDYASPIEYVSSPTVTYLMDAELLRADLTVTRGIGKHVFLLGQTSFNQANDGFLDGFIDWYHDLFGFPTGARKIRPRNRFGYDLSLAGGPSLSREKPGAYLGDIRLGAGIRHSSHWQTFVSATLPTNTGPEGFKRGVASVNAVTTLRSDFGGRFTYEGTLGAGYTPGHGDLREFQHTTFLLISQGLRARIAGPLHLYSNLIYHSALYRDIGDSELDGRELTIDLGGFFKFRKGPEWILGLTEDLEPSGPAIDVSFRLGVRW
;
A
#
# COMPACT_ATOMS: atom_id res chain seq x y z
N MET A 1 8.63 -14.19 -23.06
CA MET A 1 7.20 -14.15 -22.74
C MET A 1 6.78 -15.55 -22.31
N ARG A 2 6.83 -15.85 -21.00
CA ARG A 2 6.31 -17.09 -20.43
C ARG A 2 5.36 -16.71 -19.30
N LEU A 3 4.06 -17.01 -19.50
CA LEU A 3 3.00 -16.81 -18.53
C LEU A 3 3.36 -17.53 -17.21
N LEU A 4 3.33 -16.79 -16.11
CA LEU A 4 3.25 -17.38 -14.79
C LEU A 4 1.90 -18.07 -14.65
N ALA A 5 1.92 -19.38 -14.50
CA ALA A 5 0.73 -20.16 -14.18
C ALA A 5 0.30 -19.80 -12.74
N ILE A 6 -0.84 -19.13 -12.61
CA ILE A 6 -1.52 -18.91 -11.32
C ILE A 6 -2.02 -20.28 -10.87
N VAL A 7 -1.35 -20.85 -9.89
CA VAL A 7 -1.80 -22.08 -9.23
C VAL A 7 -2.99 -21.73 -8.34
N SER A 8 -4.18 -22.05 -8.84
CA SER A 8 -5.40 -22.03 -8.03
C SER A 8 -5.38 -23.18 -7.04
N ALA A 9 -4.93 -22.95 -5.82
CA ALA A 9 -5.07 -23.87 -4.71
C ALA A 9 -6.48 -23.72 -4.10
N ALA A 10 -7.50 -24.18 -4.80
CA ALA A 10 -8.82 -24.39 -4.25
C ALA A 10 -8.94 -25.84 -3.82
N GLY A 11 -8.95 -26.06 -2.53
CA GLY A 11 -9.38 -27.34 -1.95
C GLY A 11 -8.46 -27.94 -0.92
N LEU A 12 -8.56 -27.47 0.32
CA LEU A 12 -8.33 -28.27 1.53
C LEU A 12 -9.06 -27.60 2.69
N VAL A 13 -10.33 -27.95 2.84
CA VAL A 13 -11.13 -27.59 4.03
C VAL A 13 -10.79 -28.57 5.13
N GLY A 14 -9.80 -28.25 5.92
CA GLY A 14 -9.53 -28.93 7.19
C GLY A 14 -10.18 -28.13 8.33
N SER A 15 -11.07 -28.74 9.08
CA SER A 15 -11.69 -28.19 10.29
C SER A 15 -10.64 -28.07 11.41
N ALA A 16 -9.93 -26.95 11.47
CA ALA A 16 -9.13 -26.57 12.61
C ALA A 16 -9.88 -25.54 13.45
N SER A 17 -9.87 -25.73 14.79
CA SER A 17 -10.42 -24.76 15.74
C SER A 17 -9.87 -23.35 15.45
N PRO A 18 -10.69 -22.29 15.54
CA PRO A 18 -10.24 -20.94 15.24
C PRO A 18 -9.25 -20.48 16.33
N LEU A 19 -7.98 -20.73 16.15
CA LEU A 19 -7.00 -19.82 16.67
C LEU A 19 -7.29 -18.50 15.97
N ALA A 20 -7.76 -17.51 16.72
CA ALA A 20 -8.01 -16.16 16.18
C ALA A 20 -6.70 -15.65 15.54
N GLY A 21 -6.51 -16.01 14.30
CA GLY A 21 -5.36 -15.63 13.50
C GLY A 21 -5.46 -14.12 13.26
N GLN A 22 -4.37 -13.44 13.46
CA GLN A 22 -4.32 -12.00 13.28
C GLN A 22 -4.21 -11.73 11.78
N ALA A 23 -5.01 -10.82 11.27
CA ALA A 23 -5.01 -10.41 9.88
C ALA A 23 -3.65 -9.76 9.50
N LEU A 24 -3.28 -9.83 8.24
CA LEU A 24 -2.13 -9.09 7.70
C LEU A 24 -2.30 -7.58 7.93
N PRO A 25 -1.22 -6.77 7.95
CA PRO A 25 -1.36 -5.34 7.98
C PRO A 25 -2.01 -4.85 6.67
N PRO A 26 -2.84 -3.78 6.71
CA PRO A 26 -3.29 -3.16 5.48
C PRO A 26 -2.11 -2.54 4.73
N TYR A 27 -2.14 -2.65 3.41
CA TYR A 27 -1.17 -2.00 2.54
C TYR A 27 -1.85 -0.93 1.69
N THR A 28 -1.21 0.21 1.58
CA THR A 28 -1.53 1.31 0.65
C THR A 28 -0.20 1.85 0.14
N SER A 29 -0.06 2.04 -1.16
CA SER A 29 1.16 2.59 -1.74
C SER A 29 1.52 3.94 -1.10
N MET A 30 2.80 4.16 -0.86
CA MET A 30 3.33 5.42 -0.35
C MET A 30 3.75 6.38 -1.47
N ASN A 31 3.91 5.91 -2.72
CA ASN A 31 4.22 6.80 -3.84
C ASN A 31 3.09 7.83 -4.02
N PRO A 32 3.37 9.15 -3.97
CA PRO A 32 2.36 10.19 -4.09
C PRO A 32 1.56 10.12 -5.40
N MET A 33 2.20 9.76 -6.52
CA MET A 33 1.51 9.57 -7.80
C MET A 33 0.45 8.47 -7.70
N VAL A 34 0.77 7.36 -7.03
CA VAL A 34 -0.17 6.25 -6.78
C VAL A 34 -1.22 6.65 -5.74
N ALA A 35 -0.80 7.11 -4.58
CA ALA A 35 -1.68 7.43 -3.45
C ALA A 35 -2.68 8.56 -3.77
N SER A 36 -2.29 9.53 -4.57
CA SER A 36 -3.17 10.60 -5.03
C SER A 36 -4.17 10.13 -6.10
N ARG A 37 -3.95 8.96 -6.70
CA ARG A 37 -4.80 8.47 -7.80
C ARG A 37 -5.77 7.40 -7.37
N THR A 38 -5.39 6.49 -6.50
CA THR A 38 -6.23 5.37 -6.07
C THR A 38 -6.53 5.37 -4.59
N GLY A 39 -7.77 5.05 -4.20
CA GLY A 39 -8.13 4.72 -2.81
C GLY A 39 -8.13 3.21 -2.55
N LEU A 40 -7.66 2.41 -3.51
CA LEU A 40 -7.63 0.96 -3.39
C LEU A 40 -6.49 0.53 -2.48
N ALA A 41 -6.82 -0.28 -1.48
CA ALA A 41 -5.88 -0.81 -0.50
C ALA A 41 -6.24 -2.26 -0.18
N THR A 42 -5.29 -3.03 0.31
CA THR A 42 -5.61 -4.36 0.84
C THR A 42 -6.55 -4.23 2.04
N GLN A 43 -7.51 -5.13 2.14
CA GLN A 43 -8.45 -5.17 3.26
C GLN A 43 -8.19 -6.42 4.09
N PRO A 44 -7.57 -6.27 5.27
CA PRO A 44 -7.35 -7.37 6.18
C PRO A 44 -8.66 -8.04 6.60
N PHE A 45 -8.59 -9.33 6.90
CA PHE A 45 -9.75 -10.07 7.36
C PHE A 45 -10.23 -9.54 8.72
N VAL A 46 -11.52 -9.18 8.82
CA VAL A 46 -12.15 -8.67 10.06
C VAL A 46 -12.86 -9.80 10.77
N GLU A 47 -12.37 -10.16 11.96
CA GLU A 47 -12.95 -11.20 12.79
C GLU A 47 -14.39 -10.90 13.21
N PRO A 48 -15.26 -11.94 13.37
CA PRO A 48 -16.61 -11.76 13.87
C PRO A 48 -16.62 -11.22 15.31
N GLY A 49 -17.68 -10.52 15.66
CA GLY A 49 -17.88 -9.96 17.00
C GLY A 49 -18.35 -8.52 16.97
N ARG A 50 -18.63 -7.96 18.16
CA ARG A 50 -18.99 -6.54 18.34
C ARG A 50 -17.82 -5.74 18.92
N THR A 51 -16.61 -6.10 18.55
CA THR A 51 -15.40 -5.48 19.07
C THR A 51 -14.92 -4.37 18.14
N TRP A 52 -14.36 -3.35 18.74
CA TRP A 52 -13.55 -2.38 18.04
C TRP A 52 -12.16 -2.95 17.83
N ARG A 53 -11.58 -2.69 16.67
CA ARG A 53 -10.15 -2.89 16.42
C ARG A 53 -9.57 -1.60 15.87
N VAL A 54 -8.51 -1.15 16.47
CA VAL A 54 -7.75 0.03 16.06
C VAL A 54 -6.38 -0.44 15.60
N THR A 55 -5.98 -0.03 14.41
CA THR A 55 -4.63 -0.26 13.87
C THR A 55 -4.01 1.09 13.56
N ALA A 56 -2.86 1.37 14.13
CA ALA A 56 -2.03 2.50 13.78
C ALA A 56 -0.74 2.00 13.14
N LEU A 57 -0.41 2.50 11.96
CA LEU A 57 0.82 2.19 11.23
C LEU A 57 1.58 3.48 10.99
N LEU A 58 2.89 3.42 11.13
CA LEU A 58 3.82 4.47 10.73
C LEU A 58 4.73 3.88 9.66
N ASP A 59 4.59 4.36 8.44
CA ASP A 59 5.43 3.99 7.30
C ASP A 59 6.37 5.15 6.99
N TYR A 60 7.64 4.83 6.72
CA TYR A 60 8.66 5.79 6.33
C TYR A 60 9.42 5.27 5.12
N ALA A 61 9.49 6.07 4.06
CA ALA A 61 10.06 5.70 2.77
C ALA A 61 10.92 6.82 2.19
N SER A 62 11.89 6.46 1.36
CA SER A 62 12.76 7.39 0.64
C SER A 62 12.78 7.03 -0.84
N PRO A 63 11.67 7.30 -1.59
CA PRO A 63 11.65 7.11 -3.03
C PRO A 63 12.59 8.08 -3.73
N ILE A 64 13.25 7.59 -4.75
CA ILE A 64 13.97 8.41 -5.72
C ILE A 64 13.79 7.81 -7.11
N GLU A 65 13.03 8.49 -7.94
CA GLU A 65 12.75 8.12 -9.33
C GLU A 65 13.18 9.28 -10.22
N TYR A 66 13.92 9.01 -11.29
CA TYR A 66 14.34 10.04 -12.23
C TYR A 66 14.36 9.49 -13.65
N VAL A 67 13.54 10.10 -14.48
CA VAL A 67 13.50 9.84 -15.92
C VAL A 67 13.72 11.14 -16.68
N SER A 68 14.53 11.08 -17.71
CA SER A 68 14.71 12.20 -18.64
C SER A 68 14.81 11.67 -20.05
N SER A 69 13.80 11.98 -20.86
CA SER A 69 13.70 11.61 -22.26
C SER A 69 13.23 12.81 -23.09
N PRO A 70 13.21 12.73 -24.42
CA PRO A 70 12.66 13.79 -25.27
C PRO A 70 11.17 14.06 -25.05
N THR A 71 10.43 13.09 -24.52
CA THR A 71 8.97 13.14 -24.34
C THR A 71 8.53 13.41 -22.92
N VAL A 72 9.33 13.01 -21.92
CA VAL A 72 8.98 13.15 -20.51
C VAL A 72 10.23 13.42 -19.66
N THR A 73 10.08 14.30 -18.70
CA THR A 73 11.00 14.43 -17.56
C THR A 73 10.19 14.20 -16.29
N TYR A 74 10.60 13.22 -15.49
CA TYR A 74 9.99 12.92 -14.20
C TYR A 74 11.06 12.86 -13.12
N LEU A 75 10.78 13.47 -11.99
CA LEU A 75 11.58 13.42 -10.77
C LEU A 75 10.67 13.26 -9.58
N MET A 76 10.89 12.23 -8.81
CA MET A 76 10.40 12.07 -7.44
C MET A 76 11.60 11.82 -6.55
N ASP A 77 11.89 12.74 -5.65
CA ASP A 77 13.00 12.68 -4.70
C ASP A 77 12.51 13.26 -3.37
N ALA A 78 12.14 12.40 -2.44
CA ALA A 78 11.54 12.82 -1.18
C ALA A 78 11.69 11.76 -0.10
N GLU A 79 11.69 12.16 1.16
CA GLU A 79 11.37 11.24 2.24
C GLU A 79 9.92 11.43 2.69
N LEU A 80 9.19 10.32 2.75
CA LEU A 80 7.76 10.28 2.99
C LEU A 80 7.49 9.60 4.32
N LEU A 81 6.79 10.30 5.20
CA LEU A 81 6.25 9.77 6.44
C LEU A 81 4.74 9.67 6.30
N ARG A 82 4.17 8.53 6.68
CA ARG A 82 2.74 8.30 6.71
C ARG A 82 2.33 7.61 8.00
N ALA A 83 1.47 8.25 8.77
CA ALA A 83 0.83 7.67 9.95
C ALA A 83 -0.63 7.34 9.62
N ASP A 84 -0.93 6.06 9.38
CA ASP A 84 -2.27 5.57 9.09
C ASP A 84 -3.00 5.17 10.37
N LEU A 85 -4.24 5.61 10.49
CA LEU A 85 -5.17 5.16 11.52
C LEU A 85 -6.35 4.45 10.87
N THR A 86 -6.51 3.17 11.16
CA THR A 86 -7.64 2.36 10.71
C THR A 86 -8.44 1.90 11.91
N VAL A 87 -9.74 2.14 11.87
CA VAL A 87 -10.69 1.69 12.89
C VAL A 87 -11.70 0.78 12.23
N THR A 88 -11.85 -0.44 12.73
CA THR A 88 -12.88 -1.37 12.28
C THR A 88 -13.82 -1.72 13.43
N ARG A 89 -15.09 -1.94 13.11
CA ARG A 89 -16.11 -2.40 14.07
C ARG A 89 -16.95 -3.52 13.49
N GLY A 90 -16.94 -4.65 14.13
CA GLY A 90 -17.90 -5.73 13.83
C GLY A 90 -19.31 -5.38 14.35
N ILE A 91 -20.32 -5.64 13.52
CA ILE A 91 -21.72 -5.51 13.87
C ILE A 91 -22.36 -6.89 13.77
N GLY A 92 -22.46 -7.57 14.90
CA GLY A 92 -22.93 -8.96 14.94
C GLY A 92 -21.97 -9.92 14.22
N LYS A 93 -22.55 -10.96 13.61
CA LYS A 93 -21.77 -12.07 13.01
C LYS A 93 -21.30 -11.79 11.57
N HIS A 94 -22.00 -10.94 10.84
CA HIS A 94 -21.83 -10.82 9.38
C HIS A 94 -21.34 -9.48 8.91
N VAL A 95 -21.69 -8.39 9.57
CA VAL A 95 -21.40 -7.03 9.09
C VAL A 95 -20.21 -6.43 9.84
N PHE A 96 -19.43 -5.62 9.17
CA PHE A 96 -18.42 -4.76 9.78
C PHE A 96 -18.34 -3.40 9.09
N LEU A 97 -17.88 -2.40 9.83
CA LEU A 97 -17.61 -1.05 9.34
C LEU A 97 -16.11 -0.76 9.42
N LEU A 98 -15.66 0.15 8.58
CA LEU A 98 -14.30 0.65 8.57
C LEU A 98 -14.29 2.16 8.39
N GLY A 99 -13.43 2.82 9.15
CA GLY A 99 -12.96 4.18 8.93
C GLY A 99 -11.44 4.20 8.89
N GLN A 100 -10.86 4.95 7.97
CA GLN A 100 -9.42 5.10 7.83
C GLN A 100 -9.09 6.54 7.45
N THR A 101 -7.99 7.05 7.98
CA THR A 101 -7.37 8.32 7.57
C THR A 101 -5.87 8.26 7.82
N SER A 102 -5.12 9.20 7.28
CA SER A 102 -3.69 9.30 7.51
C SER A 102 -3.25 10.72 7.81
N PHE A 103 -2.14 10.82 8.52
CA PHE A 103 -1.32 12.02 8.61
C PHE A 103 -0.04 11.76 7.81
N ASN A 104 0.31 12.69 6.93
CA ASN A 104 1.41 12.52 6.00
C ASN A 104 2.38 13.69 6.09
N GLN A 105 3.63 13.43 5.73
CA GLN A 105 4.65 14.45 5.58
C GLN A 105 5.59 14.06 4.44
N ALA A 106 6.00 15.04 3.64
CA ALA A 106 7.10 14.88 2.70
C ALA A 106 8.19 15.92 3.02
N ASN A 107 9.44 15.50 3.01
CA ASN A 107 10.57 16.34 3.40
C ASN A 107 11.87 15.97 2.64
N ASP A 108 12.96 16.69 2.91
CA ASP A 108 14.26 16.45 2.28
C ASP A 108 14.95 15.17 2.79
N GLY A 109 14.55 14.71 3.96
CA GLY A 109 14.97 13.47 4.54
C GLY A 109 16.38 13.40 5.15
N PHE A 110 16.75 12.16 5.52
CA PHE A 110 18.06 11.82 6.11
C PHE A 110 18.50 10.37 5.80
N LEU A 111 17.62 9.57 5.17
CA LEU A 111 17.86 8.13 4.96
C LEU A 111 18.71 7.82 3.73
N ASP A 112 18.95 8.75 2.82
CA ASP A 112 19.66 8.48 1.58
C ASP A 112 20.97 7.75 1.80
N GLY A 113 21.77 8.19 2.79
CA GLY A 113 23.04 7.54 3.10
C GLY A 113 22.89 6.09 3.62
N PHE A 114 21.80 5.81 4.34
CA PHE A 114 21.50 4.45 4.80
C PHE A 114 21.03 3.57 3.64
N ILE A 115 20.18 4.09 2.78
CA ILE A 115 19.64 3.32 1.66
C ILE A 115 20.73 3.07 0.61
N ASP A 116 21.60 4.03 0.33
CA ASP A 116 22.78 3.81 -0.52
C ASP A 116 23.65 2.67 0.03
N TRP A 117 23.94 2.67 1.34
CA TRP A 117 24.68 1.59 1.99
C TRP A 117 23.96 0.24 1.88
N TYR A 118 22.62 0.23 2.07
CA TYR A 118 21.80 -0.96 1.94
C TYR A 118 21.85 -1.52 0.50
N HIS A 119 21.71 -0.67 -0.51
CA HIS A 119 21.77 -1.06 -1.91
C HIS A 119 23.17 -1.60 -2.27
N ASP A 120 24.24 -0.95 -1.82
CA ASP A 120 25.61 -1.42 -2.05
C ASP A 120 25.86 -2.79 -1.38
N LEU A 121 25.30 -3.03 -0.19
CA LEU A 121 25.44 -4.28 0.55
C LEU A 121 24.80 -5.47 -0.17
N PHE A 122 23.62 -5.26 -0.76
CA PHE A 122 22.85 -6.31 -1.44
C PHE A 122 23.01 -6.31 -2.96
N GLY A 123 23.76 -5.36 -3.51
CA GLY A 123 23.99 -5.25 -4.95
C GLY A 123 22.76 -4.76 -5.73
N PHE A 124 21.88 -4.02 -5.10
CA PHE A 124 20.72 -3.43 -5.76
C PHE A 124 21.09 -2.25 -6.65
N PRO A 125 20.36 -1.99 -7.74
CA PRO A 125 20.59 -0.81 -8.58
C PRO A 125 20.42 0.48 -7.78
N THR A 126 21.34 1.43 -7.97
CA THR A 126 21.27 2.74 -7.31
C THR A 126 20.88 3.88 -8.25
N GLY A 127 20.66 3.60 -9.53
CA GLY A 127 20.09 4.46 -10.56
C GLY A 127 20.15 5.97 -10.30
N ALA A 128 18.99 6.56 -10.07
CA ALA A 128 18.82 7.99 -9.82
C ALA A 128 19.58 8.51 -8.58
N ARG A 129 19.82 7.69 -7.56
CA ARG A 129 20.53 8.08 -6.32
C ARG A 129 21.96 8.55 -6.58
N LYS A 130 22.64 8.01 -7.61
CA LYS A 130 24.03 8.39 -7.95
C LYS A 130 24.15 9.76 -8.59
N ILE A 131 23.10 10.26 -9.22
CA ILE A 131 23.10 11.52 -9.97
C ILE A 131 22.47 12.69 -9.21
N ARG A 132 21.82 12.41 -8.07
CA ARG A 132 21.17 13.43 -7.25
C ARG A 132 21.97 13.71 -5.97
N PRO A 133 22.00 14.97 -5.49
CA PRO A 133 22.50 15.27 -4.15
C PRO A 133 21.61 14.63 -3.10
N ARG A 134 22.22 14.05 -2.05
CA ARG A 134 21.51 13.45 -0.93
C ARG A 134 20.65 14.46 -0.16
N ASN A 135 19.59 13.97 0.50
CA ASN A 135 18.71 14.72 1.38
C ASN A 135 18.14 15.96 0.69
N ARG A 136 17.50 15.75 -0.43
CA ARG A 136 16.83 16.78 -1.22
C ARG A 136 15.37 16.40 -1.45
N PHE A 137 14.57 17.42 -1.69
CA PHE A 137 13.21 17.26 -2.15
C PHE A 137 13.12 17.70 -3.62
N GLY A 138 12.43 16.93 -4.43
CA GLY A 138 12.06 17.26 -5.80
C GLY A 138 10.81 16.47 -6.21
N TYR A 139 9.84 17.14 -6.79
CA TYR A 139 8.67 16.50 -7.37
C TYR A 139 8.24 17.26 -8.62
N ASP A 140 8.73 16.81 -9.75
CA ASP A 140 8.55 17.45 -11.04
C ASP A 140 8.12 16.42 -12.08
N LEU A 141 7.17 16.77 -12.91
CA LEU A 141 6.77 16.03 -14.10
C LEU A 141 6.52 17.00 -15.24
N SER A 142 7.16 16.81 -16.38
CA SER A 142 6.97 17.60 -17.59
C SER A 142 6.80 16.71 -18.80
N LEU A 143 5.74 16.92 -19.56
CA LEU A 143 5.46 16.22 -20.80
C LEU A 143 5.72 17.15 -21.98
N ALA A 144 6.41 16.68 -23.02
CA ALA A 144 6.72 17.48 -24.21
C ALA A 144 5.42 17.92 -24.92
N GLY A 145 5.18 19.22 -24.98
CA GLY A 145 3.95 19.79 -25.55
C GLY A 145 2.69 19.57 -24.72
N GLY A 146 2.83 19.08 -23.48
CA GLY A 146 1.78 18.75 -22.54
C GLY A 146 1.89 19.46 -21.20
N PRO A 147 1.22 18.93 -20.17
CA PRO A 147 1.25 19.50 -18.83
C PRO A 147 2.64 19.43 -18.20
N SER A 148 2.90 20.39 -17.31
CA SER A 148 4.07 20.42 -16.43
C SER A 148 3.62 20.61 -15.01
N LEU A 149 4.11 19.75 -14.11
CA LEU A 149 3.88 19.81 -12.68
C LEU A 149 5.21 20.00 -11.98
N SER A 150 5.29 21.00 -11.10
CA SER A 150 6.39 21.15 -10.16
C SER A 150 5.80 21.44 -8.80
N ARG A 151 6.26 20.75 -7.78
CA ARG A 151 5.68 20.82 -6.44
C ARG A 151 6.73 21.20 -5.42
N GLU A 152 6.36 22.14 -4.60
CA GLU A 152 7.13 22.46 -3.40
C GLU A 152 6.89 21.40 -2.32
N LYS A 153 7.84 21.28 -1.42
CA LYS A 153 7.76 20.41 -0.25
C LYS A 153 6.51 20.75 0.59
N PRO A 154 5.54 19.82 0.71
CA PRO A 154 4.25 20.14 1.34
C PRO A 154 4.32 20.29 2.85
N GLY A 155 5.38 19.78 3.50
CA GLY A 155 5.39 19.64 4.96
C GLY A 155 4.36 18.59 5.43
N ALA A 156 3.66 18.87 6.53
CA ALA A 156 2.68 17.96 7.12
C ALA A 156 1.25 18.26 6.60
N TYR A 157 0.49 17.20 6.31
CA TYR A 157 -0.89 17.32 5.83
C TYR A 157 -1.74 16.11 6.23
N LEU A 158 -3.07 16.29 6.29
CA LEU A 158 -4.02 15.20 6.51
C LEU A 158 -4.32 14.49 5.19
N GLY A 159 -4.42 13.18 5.24
CA GLY A 159 -4.84 12.37 4.10
C GLY A 159 -6.36 12.32 3.93
N ASP A 160 -6.79 11.59 2.91
CA ASP A 160 -8.20 11.37 2.65
C ASP A 160 -8.86 10.48 3.72
N ILE A 161 -10.13 10.73 3.99
CA ILE A 161 -10.96 9.86 4.82
C ILE A 161 -11.56 8.77 3.93
N ARG A 162 -11.32 7.51 4.30
CA ARG A 162 -11.95 6.33 3.69
C ARG A 162 -12.98 5.75 4.65
N LEU A 163 -14.21 5.57 4.19
CA LEU A 163 -15.30 4.96 4.93
C LEU A 163 -15.83 3.75 4.17
N GLY A 164 -16.18 2.70 4.87
CA GLY A 164 -16.71 1.52 4.20
C GLY A 164 -17.44 0.55 5.11
N ALA A 165 -18.10 -0.39 4.46
CA ALA A 165 -18.81 -1.48 5.10
C ALA A 165 -18.53 -2.81 4.38
N GLY A 166 -18.51 -3.89 5.13
CA GLY A 166 -18.27 -5.21 4.60
C GLY A 166 -19.19 -6.27 5.19
N ILE A 167 -19.27 -7.38 4.47
CA ILE A 167 -20.04 -8.56 4.86
C ILE A 167 -19.08 -9.74 4.94
N ARG A 168 -19.11 -10.45 6.05
CA ARG A 168 -18.50 -11.76 6.22
C ARG A 168 -19.49 -12.83 5.76
N HIS A 169 -19.17 -13.51 4.68
CA HIS A 169 -19.98 -14.61 4.14
C HIS A 169 -19.73 -15.91 4.94
N SER A 170 -18.48 -16.07 5.40
CA SER A 170 -18.07 -17.22 6.23
C SER A 170 -16.91 -16.83 7.15
N SER A 171 -16.34 -17.78 7.88
CA SER A 171 -15.08 -17.62 8.63
C SER A 171 -13.85 -17.44 7.71
N HIS A 172 -14.00 -17.66 6.41
CA HIS A 172 -12.91 -17.69 5.44
C HIS A 172 -13.09 -16.69 4.30
N TRP A 173 -14.23 -16.01 4.20
CA TRP A 173 -14.54 -15.12 3.09
C TRP A 173 -15.32 -13.89 3.53
N GLN A 174 -14.86 -12.74 3.10
CA GLN A 174 -15.54 -11.45 3.27
C GLN A 174 -15.47 -10.60 2.00
N THR A 175 -16.44 -9.70 1.85
CA THR A 175 -16.42 -8.61 0.87
C THR A 175 -16.57 -7.28 1.56
N PHE A 176 -16.00 -6.24 0.95
CA PHE A 176 -15.97 -4.90 1.52
C PHE A 176 -16.11 -3.88 0.39
N VAL A 177 -16.92 -2.84 0.62
CA VAL A 177 -17.07 -1.69 -0.27
C VAL A 177 -16.73 -0.43 0.51
N SER A 178 -15.98 0.48 -0.11
CA SER A 178 -15.60 1.75 0.51
C SER A 178 -15.64 2.91 -0.46
N ALA A 179 -15.86 4.10 0.09
CA ALA A 179 -15.65 5.36 -0.57
C ALA A 179 -14.50 6.10 0.14
N THR A 180 -13.61 6.70 -0.65
CA THR A 180 -12.58 7.61 -0.16
C THR A 180 -12.99 9.03 -0.54
N LEU A 181 -13.12 9.88 0.45
CA LEU A 181 -13.57 11.27 0.30
C LEU A 181 -12.34 12.17 0.06
N PRO A 182 -12.44 13.20 -0.80
CA PRO A 182 -11.32 14.10 -1.11
C PRO A 182 -11.11 15.13 0.02
N THR A 183 -10.74 14.67 1.20
CA THR A 183 -10.54 15.50 2.41
C THR A 183 -9.08 15.84 2.67
N ASN A 184 -8.18 15.36 1.82
CA ASN A 184 -6.75 15.57 1.92
C ASN A 184 -6.42 17.07 1.84
N THR A 185 -5.63 17.56 2.81
CA THR A 185 -5.20 18.97 2.93
C THR A 185 -3.85 19.25 2.27
N GLY A 186 -3.21 18.25 1.68
CA GLY A 186 -1.96 18.38 0.96
C GLY A 186 -2.11 19.15 -0.36
N PRO A 187 -1.00 19.58 -0.96
CA PRO A 187 -1.01 20.23 -2.25
C PRO A 187 -1.38 19.25 -3.37
N GLU A 188 -1.62 19.79 -4.54
CA GLU A 188 -1.84 18.98 -5.74
C GLU A 188 -0.62 18.08 -6.01
N GLY A 189 -0.86 16.85 -6.52
CA GLY A 189 0.14 15.81 -6.63
C GLY A 189 0.25 14.92 -5.38
N PHE A 190 -0.13 15.43 -4.19
CA PHE A 190 -0.25 14.66 -2.94
C PHE A 190 -1.69 14.40 -2.53
N LYS A 191 -2.66 15.06 -3.14
CA LYS A 191 -4.09 14.87 -2.91
C LYS A 191 -4.78 14.30 -4.14
N ARG A 192 -5.86 13.55 -3.91
CA ARG A 192 -6.68 12.98 -5.00
C ARG A 192 -7.60 14.02 -5.65
N GLY A 193 -8.14 14.95 -4.87
CA GLY A 193 -9.04 16.00 -5.35
C GLY A 193 -10.45 15.54 -5.74
N VAL A 194 -10.67 14.24 -5.91
CA VAL A 194 -11.97 13.62 -6.26
C VAL A 194 -12.24 12.40 -5.39
N ALA A 195 -13.52 12.06 -5.25
CA ALA A 195 -13.92 10.83 -4.53
C ALA A 195 -13.57 9.59 -5.35
N SER A 196 -13.26 8.49 -4.66
CA SER A 196 -13.09 7.17 -5.26
C SER A 196 -13.96 6.13 -4.57
N VAL A 197 -14.31 5.07 -5.28
CA VAL A 197 -15.05 3.92 -4.75
C VAL A 197 -14.30 2.65 -5.02
N ASN A 198 -14.35 1.70 -4.08
CA ASN A 198 -13.61 0.46 -4.17
C ASN A 198 -14.46 -0.70 -3.64
N ALA A 199 -14.31 -1.86 -4.29
CA ALA A 199 -14.84 -3.13 -3.82
C ALA A 199 -13.69 -4.12 -3.67
N VAL A 200 -13.64 -4.82 -2.56
CA VAL A 200 -12.56 -5.75 -2.21
C VAL A 200 -13.15 -7.03 -1.68
N THR A 201 -12.64 -8.16 -2.10
CA THR A 201 -12.92 -9.46 -1.49
C THR A 201 -11.65 -10.03 -0.87
N THR A 202 -11.75 -10.61 0.32
CA THR A 202 -10.64 -11.23 1.02
C THR A 202 -11.02 -12.67 1.38
N LEU A 203 -10.14 -13.58 1.00
CA LEU A 203 -10.18 -14.98 1.37
C LEU A 203 -9.11 -15.26 2.41
N ARG A 204 -9.42 -16.14 3.36
CA ARG A 204 -8.50 -16.57 4.38
C ARG A 204 -8.56 -18.08 4.57
N SER A 205 -7.41 -18.67 4.84
CA SER A 205 -7.31 -20.10 5.16
C SER A 205 -6.24 -20.33 6.21
N ASP A 206 -6.56 -21.14 7.22
CA ASP A 206 -5.64 -21.49 8.31
C ASP A 206 -5.17 -22.94 8.12
N PHE A 207 -3.85 -23.17 8.12
CA PHE A 207 -3.23 -24.48 7.90
C PHE A 207 -2.47 -24.94 9.14
N GLY A 208 -2.93 -26.06 9.72
CA GLY A 208 -2.25 -26.72 10.84
C GLY A 208 -2.04 -25.85 12.08
N GLY A 209 -2.80 -24.76 12.23
CA GLY A 209 -2.67 -23.82 13.35
C GLY A 209 -1.35 -23.04 13.40
N ARG A 210 -0.48 -23.21 12.40
CA ARG A 210 0.81 -22.53 12.31
C ARG A 210 0.87 -21.50 11.19
N PHE A 211 0.17 -21.73 10.08
CA PHE A 211 0.16 -20.88 8.91
C PHE A 211 -1.23 -20.31 8.66
N THR A 212 -1.30 -19.05 8.30
CA THR A 212 -2.52 -18.39 7.83
C THR A 212 -2.22 -17.75 6.48
N TYR A 213 -3.04 -18.06 5.49
CA TYR A 213 -3.03 -17.43 4.19
C TYR A 213 -4.16 -16.41 4.11
N GLU A 214 -3.89 -15.23 3.53
CA GLU A 214 -4.90 -14.25 3.16
C GLU A 214 -4.68 -13.82 1.71
N GLY A 215 -5.71 -13.99 0.87
CA GLY A 215 -5.72 -13.49 -0.50
C GLY A 215 -6.73 -12.36 -0.65
N THR A 216 -6.36 -11.29 -1.33
CA THR A 216 -7.24 -10.15 -1.59
C THR A 216 -7.34 -9.89 -3.09
N LEU A 217 -8.56 -9.66 -3.56
CA LEU A 217 -8.85 -9.14 -4.89
C LEU A 217 -9.68 -7.87 -4.73
N GLY A 218 -9.22 -6.78 -5.33
CA GLY A 218 -9.88 -5.48 -5.26
C GLY A 218 -10.03 -4.84 -6.63
N ALA A 219 -11.12 -4.10 -6.81
CA ALA A 219 -11.33 -3.22 -7.95
C ALA A 219 -11.75 -1.84 -7.45
N GLY A 220 -11.27 -0.79 -8.12
CA GLY A 220 -11.55 0.59 -7.77
C GLY A 220 -11.90 1.44 -8.98
N TYR A 221 -12.61 2.52 -8.70
CA TYR A 221 -12.92 3.57 -9.67
C TYR A 221 -12.61 4.93 -9.07
N THR A 222 -11.87 5.75 -9.81
CA THR A 222 -11.59 7.16 -9.48
C THR A 222 -11.70 7.97 -10.77
N PRO A 223 -12.54 9.01 -10.84
CA PRO A 223 -12.62 9.89 -12.01
C PRO A 223 -11.27 10.51 -12.34
N GLY A 224 -11.03 10.83 -13.59
CA GLY A 224 -9.85 11.61 -14.01
C GLY A 224 -9.93 13.03 -13.45
N HIS A 225 -8.81 13.57 -12.93
CA HIS A 225 -8.75 14.90 -12.33
C HIS A 225 -7.38 15.56 -12.52
N GLY A 226 -7.37 16.91 -12.50
CA GLY A 226 -6.15 17.71 -12.63
C GLY A 226 -5.56 17.70 -14.04
N ASP A 227 -4.34 18.20 -14.15
CA ASP A 227 -3.65 18.41 -15.43
C ASP A 227 -3.32 17.12 -16.17
N LEU A 228 -3.15 16.01 -15.43
CA LEU A 228 -2.88 14.68 -15.98
C LEU A 228 -4.14 13.87 -16.30
N ARG A 229 -5.34 14.46 -16.27
CA ARG A 229 -6.62 13.75 -16.41
C ARG A 229 -6.69 12.84 -17.62
N GLU A 230 -6.15 13.25 -18.76
CA GLU A 230 -6.19 12.49 -20.02
C GLU A 230 -5.29 11.26 -20.00
N PHE A 231 -4.25 11.29 -19.19
CA PHE A 231 -3.28 10.21 -18.99
C PHE A 231 -3.68 9.23 -17.89
N GLN A 232 -4.80 9.43 -17.21
CA GLN A 232 -5.19 8.65 -16.04
C GLN A 232 -6.11 7.50 -16.43
N HIS A 233 -5.82 6.29 -15.92
CA HIS A 233 -6.81 5.24 -15.82
C HIS A 233 -7.86 5.60 -14.75
N THR A 234 -9.11 5.26 -15.01
CA THR A 234 -10.22 5.49 -14.07
C THR A 234 -10.60 4.24 -13.28
N THR A 235 -10.19 3.08 -13.74
CA THR A 235 -10.45 1.78 -13.08
C THR A 235 -9.15 1.10 -12.74
N PHE A 236 -9.11 0.43 -11.59
CA PHE A 236 -7.91 -0.20 -11.04
C PHE A 236 -8.22 -1.60 -10.55
N LEU A 237 -7.17 -2.43 -10.55
CA LEU A 237 -7.16 -3.77 -9.99
C LEU A 237 -6.06 -3.86 -8.93
N LEU A 238 -6.37 -4.51 -7.81
CA LEU A 238 -5.41 -4.89 -6.78
C LEU A 238 -5.54 -6.38 -6.49
N ILE A 239 -4.41 -7.06 -6.45
CA ILE A 239 -4.34 -8.47 -6.02
C ILE A 239 -3.28 -8.55 -4.94
N SER A 240 -3.58 -9.21 -3.82
CA SER A 240 -2.54 -9.54 -2.87
C SER A 240 -2.61 -11.00 -2.42
N GLN A 241 -1.44 -11.55 -2.08
CA GLN A 241 -1.26 -12.93 -1.66
C GLN A 241 -0.33 -12.93 -0.45
N GLY A 242 -0.87 -13.15 0.72
CA GLY A 242 -0.10 -13.08 1.95
C GLY A 242 -0.09 -14.38 2.74
N LEU A 243 1.05 -14.67 3.34
CA LEU A 243 1.26 -15.80 4.23
C LEU A 243 1.77 -15.29 5.57
N ARG A 244 1.21 -15.80 6.64
CA ARG A 244 1.66 -15.59 7.99
C ARG A 244 2.04 -16.91 8.62
N ALA A 245 3.18 -16.96 9.31
CA ALA A 245 3.70 -18.12 10.01
C ALA A 245 3.90 -17.80 11.49
N ARG A 246 3.37 -18.63 12.39
CA ARG A 246 3.72 -18.59 13.81
C ARG A 246 5.07 -19.28 14.01
N ILE A 247 6.07 -18.53 14.47
CA ILE A 247 7.43 -19.04 14.66
C ILE A 247 7.60 -19.61 16.07
N ALA A 248 7.42 -18.78 17.08
CA ALA A 248 7.54 -19.19 18.47
C ALA A 248 6.76 -18.25 19.40
N GLY A 249 6.04 -18.81 20.36
CA GLY A 249 5.31 -18.02 21.37
C GLY A 249 4.46 -16.90 20.73
N PRO A 250 4.76 -15.63 21.05
CA PRO A 250 4.03 -14.46 20.54
C PRO A 250 4.50 -13.99 19.16
N LEU A 251 5.58 -14.55 18.62
CA LEU A 251 6.22 -14.11 17.40
C LEU A 251 5.62 -14.78 16.16
N HIS A 252 5.17 -13.98 15.22
CA HIS A 252 4.75 -14.40 13.89
C HIS A 252 5.51 -13.61 12.83
N LEU A 253 5.84 -14.25 11.72
CA LEU A 253 6.36 -13.58 10.53
C LEU A 253 5.27 -13.54 9.46
N TYR A 254 5.35 -12.57 8.57
CA TYR A 254 4.48 -12.48 7.41
C TYR A 254 5.23 -12.07 6.15
N SER A 255 4.66 -12.47 5.02
CA SER A 255 5.04 -12.00 3.69
C SER A 255 3.74 -11.75 2.93
N ASN A 256 3.66 -10.64 2.21
CA ASN A 256 2.51 -10.29 1.38
C ASN A 256 3.01 -9.76 0.04
N LEU A 257 2.65 -10.43 -1.05
CA LEU A 257 2.92 -9.99 -2.41
C LEU A 257 1.71 -9.21 -2.91
N ILE A 258 1.93 -8.00 -3.41
CA ILE A 258 0.89 -7.05 -3.76
C ILE A 258 1.12 -6.58 -5.20
N TYR A 259 0.11 -6.75 -6.02
CA TYR A 259 0.04 -6.25 -7.39
C TYR A 259 -1.01 -5.15 -7.47
N HIS A 260 -0.66 -4.03 -8.09
CA HIS A 260 -1.60 -2.97 -8.48
C HIS A 260 -1.46 -2.71 -9.99
N SER A 261 -2.60 -2.61 -10.69
CA SER A 261 -2.60 -2.27 -12.11
C SER A 261 -2.08 -0.85 -12.35
N ALA A 262 -1.60 -0.58 -13.55
CA ALA A 262 -1.17 0.75 -13.97
C ALA A 262 -2.23 1.82 -13.66
N LEU A 263 -1.79 3.01 -13.26
CA LEU A 263 -2.62 4.15 -12.89
C LEU A 263 -2.65 5.22 -13.97
N TYR A 264 -1.60 5.26 -14.77
CA TYR A 264 -1.42 6.17 -15.89
C TYR A 264 -1.21 5.38 -17.17
N ARG A 265 -1.30 6.09 -18.29
CA ARG A 265 -1.11 5.59 -19.64
C ARG A 265 -0.60 6.70 -20.53
N ASP A 266 0.19 6.34 -21.52
CA ASP A 266 0.63 7.24 -22.58
C ASP A 266 1.43 8.46 -22.06
N ILE A 267 1.95 8.41 -20.82
CA ILE A 267 2.88 9.41 -20.30
C ILE A 267 4.22 9.32 -21.05
N GLY A 268 4.58 8.11 -21.48
CA GLY A 268 5.85 7.85 -22.15
C GLY A 268 6.99 7.56 -21.18
N ASP A 269 6.65 7.24 -19.95
CA ASP A 269 7.55 6.77 -18.90
C ASP A 269 7.11 5.40 -18.42
N SER A 270 8.02 4.41 -18.48
CA SER A 270 7.73 3.04 -18.06
C SER A 270 7.38 2.92 -16.58
N GLU A 271 7.95 3.78 -15.72
CA GLU A 271 7.67 3.76 -14.27
C GLU A 271 6.24 4.24 -14.00
N LEU A 272 5.81 5.36 -14.59
CA LEU A 272 4.46 5.89 -14.39
C LEU A 272 3.38 5.12 -15.15
N ASP A 273 3.66 4.64 -16.37
CA ASP A 273 2.74 3.83 -17.18
C ASP A 273 2.74 2.35 -16.73
N GLY A 274 3.65 1.99 -15.83
CA GLY A 274 3.83 0.64 -15.31
C GLY A 274 2.82 0.25 -14.24
N ARG A 275 2.85 -1.03 -13.92
CA ARG A 275 2.15 -1.63 -12.78
C ARG A 275 3.07 -1.59 -11.56
N GLU A 276 2.47 -1.67 -10.38
CA GLU A 276 3.19 -1.82 -9.12
C GLU A 276 3.19 -3.29 -8.69
N LEU A 277 4.35 -3.84 -8.36
CA LEU A 277 4.50 -5.16 -7.75
C LEU A 277 5.40 -5.03 -6.53
N THR A 278 4.82 -5.15 -5.35
CA THR A 278 5.48 -4.90 -4.07
C THR A 278 5.45 -6.14 -3.20
N ILE A 279 6.53 -6.37 -2.47
CA ILE A 279 6.55 -7.34 -1.37
C ILE A 279 6.56 -6.59 -0.03
N ASP A 280 5.66 -6.99 0.89
CA ASP A 280 5.60 -6.49 2.27
C ASP A 280 5.98 -7.64 3.20
N LEU A 281 7.10 -7.51 3.88
CA LEU A 281 7.69 -8.50 4.78
C LEU A 281 7.68 -7.96 6.21
N GLY A 282 7.47 -8.84 7.18
CA GLY A 282 7.57 -8.36 8.55
C GLY A 282 7.19 -9.39 9.62
N GLY A 283 6.96 -8.86 10.80
CA GLY A 283 6.60 -9.64 11.95
C GLY A 283 5.54 -8.99 12.83
N PHE A 284 4.80 -9.85 13.51
CA PHE A 284 3.90 -9.47 14.58
C PHE A 284 4.43 -10.00 15.90
N PHE A 285 4.31 -9.16 16.91
CA PHE A 285 4.69 -9.53 18.25
C PHE A 285 3.60 -9.12 19.23
N LYS A 286 3.00 -10.10 19.92
CA LYS A 286 1.91 -9.87 20.87
C LYS A 286 2.27 -10.41 22.25
N PHE A 287 2.41 -9.51 23.21
CA PHE A 287 2.49 -9.89 24.62
C PHE A 287 1.14 -10.45 25.11
N ARG A 288 1.16 -11.22 26.18
CA ARG A 288 -0.08 -11.81 26.76
C ARG A 288 -1.16 -10.77 27.06
N LYS A 289 -0.76 -9.58 27.49
CA LYS A 289 -1.64 -8.43 27.73
C LYS A 289 -1.06 -7.24 26.96
N GLY A 290 -1.91 -6.53 26.20
CA GLY A 290 -1.50 -5.34 25.47
C GLY A 290 -1.72 -5.46 23.97
N PRO A 291 -1.23 -4.46 23.23
CA PRO A 291 -1.36 -4.43 21.78
C PRO A 291 -0.48 -5.46 21.09
N GLU A 292 -0.79 -5.75 19.85
CA GLU A 292 0.07 -6.43 18.90
C GLU A 292 0.96 -5.39 18.22
N TRP A 293 2.27 -5.58 18.29
CA TRP A 293 3.24 -4.77 17.56
C TRP A 293 3.48 -5.35 16.16
N ILE A 294 3.69 -4.47 15.21
CA ILE A 294 3.93 -4.78 13.80
C ILE A 294 5.23 -4.12 13.40
N LEU A 295 6.17 -4.89 12.87
CA LEU A 295 7.38 -4.39 12.24
C LEU A 295 7.41 -4.91 10.81
N GLY A 296 7.73 -4.07 9.84
CA GLY A 296 7.73 -4.45 8.44
C GLY A 296 8.69 -3.65 7.58
N LEU A 297 8.90 -4.21 6.41
CA LEU A 297 9.67 -3.63 5.31
C LEU A 297 8.87 -3.91 4.04
N THR A 298 8.70 -2.91 3.19
CA THR A 298 8.19 -3.11 1.84
C THR A 298 9.30 -2.83 0.83
N GLU A 299 9.29 -3.60 -0.24
CA GLU A 299 10.29 -3.53 -1.31
C GLU A 299 9.59 -3.62 -2.67
N ASP A 300 10.06 -2.87 -3.64
CA ASP A 300 9.62 -2.98 -5.03
C ASP A 300 10.23 -4.22 -5.70
N LEU A 301 9.39 -4.97 -6.41
CA LEU A 301 9.80 -6.13 -7.21
C LEU A 301 9.69 -5.89 -8.72
N GLU A 302 9.16 -4.75 -9.14
CA GLU A 302 9.02 -4.36 -10.55
C GLU A 302 9.71 -3.01 -10.77
N PRO A 303 11.03 -2.97 -11.04
CA PRO A 303 11.80 -1.73 -11.15
C PRO A 303 11.31 -0.76 -12.22
N SER A 304 10.40 -1.17 -13.09
CA SER A 304 9.73 -0.36 -14.11
C SER A 304 8.33 0.10 -13.70
N GLY A 305 7.99 0.00 -12.42
CA GLY A 305 6.69 0.42 -11.89
C GLY A 305 6.83 1.57 -10.89
N PRO A 306 5.72 2.22 -10.53
CA PRO A 306 5.71 3.37 -9.63
C PRO A 306 5.77 2.97 -8.14
N ALA A 307 6.28 1.79 -7.82
CA ALA A 307 6.46 1.36 -6.44
C ALA A 307 7.66 2.07 -5.80
N ILE A 308 7.67 2.13 -4.48
CA ILE A 308 8.77 2.71 -3.72
C ILE A 308 9.83 1.64 -3.47
N ASP A 309 11.10 1.94 -3.74
CA ASP A 309 12.23 1.03 -3.54
C ASP A 309 12.18 0.34 -2.17
N VAL A 310 12.11 1.13 -1.10
CA VAL A 310 12.03 0.60 0.26
C VAL A 310 11.20 1.49 1.17
N SER A 311 10.36 0.86 2.01
CA SER A 311 9.74 1.55 3.14
C SER A 311 9.82 0.72 4.42
N PHE A 312 9.94 1.39 5.55
CA PHE A 312 9.98 0.79 6.88
C PHE A 312 8.65 1.02 7.57
N ARG A 313 8.13 -0.01 8.24
CA ARG A 313 6.87 0.03 8.96
C ARG A 313 7.05 -0.26 10.43
N LEU A 314 6.47 0.60 11.27
CA LEU A 314 6.19 0.34 12.66
C LEU A 314 4.68 0.44 12.88
N GLY A 315 4.09 -0.52 13.56
CA GLY A 315 2.65 -0.49 13.79
C GLY A 315 2.24 -1.08 15.12
N VAL A 316 1.00 -0.78 15.47
CA VAL A 316 0.38 -1.31 16.68
C VAL A 316 -1.11 -1.55 16.44
N ARG A 317 -1.64 -2.65 16.99
CA ARG A 317 -3.04 -3.04 16.85
C ARG A 317 -3.63 -3.44 18.22
N TRP A 318 -4.83 -2.92 18.51
CA TRP A 318 -5.65 -3.24 19.69
C TRP A 318 -6.94 -3.96 19.31
#